data_ba04b9fb05faa9aa3e050d2806406cc4
#
_entry.id   ba04b9fb05faa9aa3e050d2806406cc4
#
_cell.length_a   1.000
_cell.length_b   1.000
_cell.length_c   1.000
_cell.angle_alpha   90.00
_cell.angle_beta   90.00
_cell.angle_gamma   90.00
#
_symmetry.space_group_name_H-M   'P 1'
#
loop_
_entity.id
_entity.type
_entity.pdbx_description
1 polymer ?
#
loop_
_entity_poly.entity_id
_entity_poly.type
_entity_poly.pdbx_seq_one_letter_code
_entity_poly.pdbx_strand_id
1 'polypeptide(L)' 'MDRNIPVKEGQEYTVMIEDMGRGGDGIARIEGFVVFVPDTKKGDTVSIRITSVKSKFAFAEKV' A
#
# COMPACT_ATOMS: atom_id res chain seq x y z
N MET A 1 -3.92 19.85 -14.34
CA MET A 1 -3.35 18.59 -14.78
C MET A 1 -3.61 17.51 -13.77
N ASP A 2 -4.28 16.52 -14.17
CA ASP A 2 -4.67 15.47 -13.24
C ASP A 2 -3.59 14.44 -13.07
N ARG A 3 -3.48 13.96 -11.88
CA ARG A 3 -2.60 12.86 -11.57
C ARG A 3 -3.44 11.62 -11.43
N ASN A 4 -3.04 10.62 -12.15
CA ASN A 4 -3.73 9.34 -12.05
C ASN A 4 -3.11 8.56 -10.89
N ILE A 5 -3.71 8.70 -9.73
CA ILE A 5 -3.32 7.91 -8.59
C ILE A 5 -4.05 6.57 -8.71
N PRO A 6 -3.31 5.46 -8.75
CA PRO A 6 -3.91 4.16 -9.06
C PRO A 6 -4.68 3.53 -7.91
N VAL A 7 -4.76 4.20 -6.78
CA VAL A 7 -5.47 3.66 -5.62
C VAL A 7 -6.48 4.67 -5.10
N LYS A 8 -7.51 4.17 -4.45
CA LYS A 8 -8.55 4.99 -3.85
C LYS A 8 -8.76 4.59 -2.41
N GLU A 9 -9.01 5.57 -1.56
CA GLU A 9 -9.38 5.31 -0.18
C GLU A 9 -10.64 4.44 -0.14
N GLY A 10 -10.60 3.41 0.70
CA GLY A 10 -11.71 2.47 0.84
C GLY A 10 -11.68 1.29 -0.10
N GLN A 11 -10.85 1.32 -1.13
CA GLN A 11 -10.73 0.22 -2.07
C GLN A 11 -9.83 -0.87 -1.50
N GLU A 12 -10.09 -2.10 -1.93
CA GLU A 12 -9.29 -3.26 -1.51
C GLU A 12 -8.48 -3.77 -2.67
N TYR A 13 -7.27 -4.22 -2.35
CA TYR A 13 -6.34 -4.75 -3.35
C TYR A 13 -5.60 -5.92 -2.74
N THR A 14 -5.16 -6.85 -3.59
CA THR A 14 -4.25 -7.91 -3.18
C THR A 14 -2.87 -7.54 -3.67
N VAL A 15 -1.91 -7.47 -2.75
CA VAL A 15 -0.56 -7.01 -3.08
C VAL A 15 0.48 -7.92 -2.46
N MET A 16 1.68 -7.88 -3.03
CA MET A 16 2.84 -8.54 -2.42
C MET A 16 3.71 -7.46 -1.78
N ILE A 17 4.15 -7.75 -0.56
CA ILE A 17 5.02 -6.83 0.16
C ILE A 17 6.43 -6.97 -0.38
N GLU A 18 6.94 -5.90 -0.99
CA GLU A 18 8.23 -5.92 -1.68
C GLU A 18 9.40 -5.64 -0.76
N ASP A 19 9.14 -4.88 0.31
CA ASP A 19 10.20 -4.48 1.21
C ASP A 19 9.58 -4.05 2.54
N MET A 20 10.42 -3.69 3.49
CA MET A 20 9.98 -3.22 4.80
C MET A 20 10.53 -1.83 5.05
N GLY A 21 9.69 -0.95 5.57
CA GLY A 21 10.12 0.35 6.01
C GLY A 21 10.74 0.30 7.39
N ARG A 22 11.36 1.39 7.79
CA ARG A 22 12.06 1.45 9.07
C ARG A 22 11.15 1.27 10.26
N GLY A 23 9.92 1.70 10.13
CA GLY A 23 8.95 1.60 11.22
C GLY A 23 8.29 0.25 11.35
N GLY A 24 8.68 -0.71 10.51
CA GLY A 24 8.09 -2.04 10.54
C GLY A 24 6.91 -2.21 9.62
N ASP A 25 6.60 -1.20 8.81
CA ASP A 25 5.50 -1.29 7.86
C ASP A 25 6.00 -1.96 6.59
N GLY A 26 5.15 -2.80 6.00
CA GLY A 26 5.45 -3.39 4.72
C GLY A 26 5.28 -2.34 3.62
N ILE A 27 6.07 -2.48 2.57
CA ILE A 27 6.00 -1.60 1.41
C ILE A 27 5.53 -2.41 0.22
N ALA A 28 4.42 -1.99 -0.35
CA ALA A 28 3.88 -2.58 -1.57
C ALA A 28 3.77 -1.49 -2.62
N ARG A 29 3.66 -1.89 -3.87
CA ARG A 29 3.46 -0.93 -4.95
C ARG A 29 2.29 -1.37 -5.81
N ILE A 30 1.44 -0.43 -6.11
CA ILE A 30 0.34 -0.64 -7.02
C ILE A 30 0.58 0.31 -8.18
N GLU A 31 0.93 -0.24 -9.34
CA GLU A 31 1.27 0.54 -10.53
C GLU A 31 2.31 1.62 -10.24
N GLY A 32 3.31 1.23 -9.44
CA GLY A 32 4.39 2.14 -9.07
C GLY A 32 4.11 3.06 -7.90
N PHE A 33 2.89 3.08 -7.42
CA PHE A 33 2.50 3.93 -6.31
C PHE A 33 2.78 3.20 -4.99
N VAL A 34 3.52 3.85 -4.11
CA VAL A 34 3.96 3.21 -2.86
C VAL A 34 2.81 3.17 -1.86
N VAL A 35 2.61 2.01 -1.24
CA VAL A 35 1.58 1.81 -0.22
C VAL A 35 2.24 1.18 1.00
N PHE A 36 2.01 1.78 2.16
CA PHE A 36 2.52 1.26 3.43
C PHE A 36 1.44 0.44 4.12
N VAL A 37 1.81 -0.77 4.53
CA VAL A 37 0.87 -1.72 5.13
C VAL A 37 1.48 -2.26 6.42
N PRO A 38 0.93 -1.94 7.58
CA PRO A 38 1.47 -2.45 8.85
C PRO A 38 1.20 -3.94 9.00
N ASP A 39 1.93 -4.56 9.91
CA ASP A 39 1.74 -5.97 10.28
C ASP A 39 1.96 -6.93 9.15
N THR A 40 2.89 -6.63 8.26
CA THR A 40 3.25 -7.48 7.13
C THR A 40 4.74 -7.70 7.12
N LYS A 41 5.18 -8.66 6.30
CA LYS A 41 6.59 -8.97 6.13
C LYS A 41 6.91 -9.01 4.65
N LYS A 42 8.16 -8.75 4.33
CA LYS A 42 8.64 -8.86 2.97
C LYS A 42 8.32 -10.23 2.42
N GLY A 43 7.74 -10.27 1.24
CA GLY A 43 7.35 -11.51 0.58
C GLY A 43 5.93 -11.93 0.83
N ASP A 44 5.23 -11.31 1.78
CA ASP A 44 3.83 -11.63 2.05
C ASP A 44 2.95 -11.20 0.88
N THR A 45 1.96 -12.02 0.57
CA THR A 45 0.88 -11.63 -0.33
C THR A 45 -0.36 -11.45 0.55
N VAL A 46 -0.90 -10.25 0.56
CA VAL A 46 -1.99 -9.91 1.49
C VAL A 46 -3.06 -9.10 0.78
N SER A 47 -4.27 -9.21 1.31
CA SER A 47 -5.35 -8.32 0.90
C SER A 47 -5.34 -7.12 1.83
N ILE A 48 -5.49 -5.95 1.25
CA ILE A 48 -5.41 -4.70 1.99
C ILE A 48 -6.56 -3.78 1.60
N ARG A 49 -6.87 -2.86 2.50
CA ARG A 49 -7.83 -1.78 2.22
C ARG A 49 -7.08 -0.47 2.39
N ILE A 50 -7.21 0.41 1.40
CA ILE A 50 -6.57 1.72 1.46
C ILE A 50 -7.29 2.58 2.48
N THR A 51 -6.56 3.08 3.46
CA THR A 51 -7.14 3.91 4.52
C THR A 51 -6.88 5.39 4.30
N SER A 52 -5.81 5.74 3.59
CA SER A 52 -5.49 7.14 3.36
C SER A 52 -4.61 7.24 2.11
N VAL A 53 -4.87 8.23 1.29
CA VAL A 53 -4.10 8.45 0.06
C VAL A 53 -3.46 9.82 0.13
N LYS A 54 -2.14 9.86 -0.07
CA LYS A 54 -1.37 11.09 -0.13
C LYS A 54 -0.92 11.32 -1.57
N SER A 55 -0.21 12.41 -1.80
CA SER A 55 0.16 12.76 -3.16
C SER A 55 1.18 11.79 -3.76
N LYS A 56 2.00 11.14 -2.94
CA LYS A 56 3.08 10.28 -3.44
C LYS A 56 3.05 8.87 -2.86
N PHE A 57 2.19 8.62 -1.89
CA PHE A 57 2.09 7.31 -1.26
C PHE A 57 0.72 7.17 -0.62
N ALA A 58 0.43 5.98 -0.14
CA ALA A 58 -0.83 5.72 0.53
C ALA A 58 -0.57 4.83 1.74
N PHE A 59 -1.55 4.81 2.64
CA PHE A 59 -1.55 3.89 3.77
C PHE A 59 -2.69 2.91 3.60
N ALA A 60 -2.48 1.70 4.06
CA ALA A 60 -3.49 0.66 3.99
C ALA A 60 -3.41 -0.22 5.23
N GLU A 61 -4.44 -1.03 5.41
CA GLU A 61 -4.46 -2.02 6.49
C GLU A 61 -4.74 -3.39 5.90
N LYS A 62 -4.30 -4.43 6.56
CA LYS A 62 -4.66 -5.79 6.17
C LYS A 62 -6.14 -6.02 6.46
N VAL A 63 -6.78 -6.72 5.57
CA VAL A 63 -8.18 -7.10 5.77
C VAL A 63 -8.34 -8.62 5.72
#